data_20848d39b38731fc78eaef555936b2be
#
_entry.id   20848d39b38731fc78eaef555936b2be
#
_cell.length_a   1.000
_cell.length_b   1.000
_cell.length_c   1.000
_cell.angle_alpha   90.00
_cell.angle_beta   90.00
_cell.angle_gamma   90.00
#
_symmetry.space_group_name_H-M   'P 1'
#
loop_
_entity.id
_entity.type
_entity.pdbx_description
1 polymer ?
#
loop_
_entity_poly.entity_id
_entity_poly.type
_entity_poly.pdbx_seq_one_letter_code
_entity_poly.pdbx_strand_id
1 'polypeptide(L)'
;MDFVHDQLATGRKIRVLTIVDTFSRFSPAVDPRFSYRGEDVVLTLERICKTVGYPRTIRVDQGSEFISRDLDILAYQKGVVLDFSRPGKPTDNSFIESFNGKFRSKCLNTHWFLSLDDARQKMEDWRRDYNEVRPHSAIGNKAPISL
;
A
#
# COMPACT_ATOMS: atom_id res chain seq x y z
N MET A 1 -2.12 1.24 -5.55
CA MET A 1 -1.68 1.78 -4.24
C MET A 1 -2.57 2.91 -3.78
N ASP A 2 -2.62 3.14 -2.51
CA ASP A 2 -3.56 4.06 -1.89
C ASP A 2 -3.02 4.53 -0.54
N PHE A 3 -3.71 5.49 0.08
CA PHE A 3 -3.39 5.94 1.43
C PHE A 3 -4.50 5.60 2.40
N VAL A 4 -4.11 5.15 3.59
CA VAL A 4 -5.02 4.96 4.74
C VAL A 4 -4.59 5.92 5.83
N HIS A 5 -5.55 6.53 6.50
CA HIS A 5 -5.31 7.49 7.58
C HIS A 5 -5.58 6.86 8.92
N ASP A 6 -4.72 7.14 9.89
CA ASP A 6 -4.89 6.73 11.28
C ASP A 6 -4.17 7.73 12.19
N GLN A 7 -4.06 7.41 13.45
CA GLN A 7 -3.36 8.26 14.41
C GLN A 7 -2.66 7.42 15.48
N LEU A 8 -1.62 8.00 16.08
CA LEU A 8 -0.97 7.42 17.24
C LEU A 8 -1.86 7.58 18.48
N ALA A 9 -1.55 6.85 19.55
CA ALA A 9 -2.23 6.97 20.84
C ALA A 9 -2.20 8.40 21.39
N THR A 10 -1.16 9.16 21.03
CA THR A 10 -1.02 10.59 21.39
C THR A 10 -1.98 11.51 20.63
N GLY A 11 -2.67 10.99 19.61
CA GLY A 11 -3.53 11.78 18.74
C GLY A 11 -2.83 12.33 17.50
N ARG A 12 -1.52 12.17 17.37
CA ARG A 12 -0.79 12.64 16.19
C ARG A 12 -1.17 11.80 14.98
N LYS A 13 -1.60 12.46 13.91
CA LYS A 13 -2.07 11.80 12.69
C LYS A 13 -0.92 11.19 11.89
N ILE A 14 -1.19 10.04 11.30
CA ILE A 14 -0.27 9.35 10.39
C ILE A 14 -1.00 8.99 9.10
N ARG A 15 -0.22 8.83 8.04
CA ARG A 15 -0.70 8.33 6.75
C ARG A 15 0.06 7.06 6.42
N VAL A 16 -0.64 6.08 5.88
CA VAL A 16 -0.06 4.78 5.55
C VAL A 16 -0.21 4.55 4.06
N LEU A 17 0.90 4.41 3.36
CA LEU A 17 0.88 4.00 1.95
C LEU A 17 0.70 2.49 1.89
N THR A 18 -0.35 2.04 1.23
CA THR A 18 -0.65 0.62 1.05
C THR A 18 -0.46 0.23 -0.41
N ILE A 19 0.17 -0.91 -0.63
CA ILE A 19 0.43 -1.44 -1.97
C ILE A 19 0.06 -2.92 -1.97
N VAL A 20 -0.66 -3.37 -3.00
CA VAL A 20 -1.02 -4.77 -3.18
C VAL A 20 -0.90 -5.14 -4.67
N ASP A 21 -0.39 -6.34 -4.94
CA ASP A 21 -0.39 -6.91 -6.27
C ASP A 21 -1.80 -7.46 -6.57
N THR A 22 -2.42 -6.97 -7.61
CA THR A 22 -3.80 -7.35 -7.95
C THR A 22 -3.94 -8.80 -8.41
N PHE A 23 -2.89 -9.41 -8.92
CA PHE A 23 -2.92 -10.82 -9.33
C PHE A 23 -2.72 -11.76 -8.15
N SER A 24 -1.59 -11.64 -7.46
CA SER A 24 -1.22 -12.56 -6.38
C SER A 24 -1.81 -12.20 -5.03
N ARG A 25 -2.28 -10.97 -4.87
CA ARG A 25 -2.68 -10.35 -3.59
C ARG A 25 -1.52 -10.14 -2.63
N PHE A 26 -0.28 -10.36 -3.07
CA PHE A 26 0.91 -10.07 -2.28
C PHE A 26 1.01 -8.56 -2.01
N SER A 27 1.28 -8.18 -0.77
CA SER A 27 1.53 -6.79 -0.42
C SER A 27 3.01 -6.54 -0.24
N PRO A 28 3.66 -5.81 -1.15
CA PRO A 28 5.08 -5.49 -1.01
C PRO A 28 5.36 -4.45 0.07
N ALA A 29 4.38 -3.63 0.44
CA ALA A 29 4.59 -2.62 1.46
C ALA A 29 3.31 -2.11 2.11
N VAL A 30 3.44 -1.80 3.39
CA VAL A 30 2.53 -0.98 4.18
C VAL A 30 3.43 -0.03 4.95
N ASP A 31 3.49 1.25 4.56
CA ASP A 31 4.49 2.19 5.05
C ASP A 31 3.86 3.41 5.74
N PRO A 32 3.96 3.52 7.07
CA PRO A 32 3.43 4.66 7.80
C PRO A 32 4.43 5.81 7.88
N ARG A 33 3.92 7.04 7.73
CA ARG A 33 4.67 8.28 7.91
C ARG A 33 3.74 9.34 8.50
N PHE A 34 4.31 10.39 9.07
CA PHE A 34 3.51 11.51 9.54
C PHE A 34 2.95 12.32 8.37
N SER A 35 3.69 12.40 7.28
CA SER A 35 3.23 13.04 6.04
C SER A 35 3.80 12.31 4.83
N TYR A 36 3.10 12.43 3.70
CA TYR A 36 3.53 11.89 2.42
C TYR A 36 3.44 12.96 1.35
N ARG A 37 4.53 13.13 0.62
CA ARG A 37 4.60 13.94 -0.59
C ARG A 37 4.91 13.02 -1.77
N GLY A 38 4.84 13.55 -2.99
CA GLY A 38 5.19 12.76 -4.18
C GLY A 38 6.58 12.17 -4.11
N GLU A 39 7.56 12.92 -3.60
CA GLU A 39 8.93 12.44 -3.41
C GLU A 39 9.02 11.27 -2.43
N ASP A 40 8.18 11.25 -1.39
CA ASP A 40 8.14 10.17 -0.41
C ASP A 40 7.58 8.88 -1.03
N VAL A 41 6.59 9.01 -1.91
CA VAL A 41 6.05 7.87 -2.67
C VAL A 41 7.15 7.27 -3.55
N VAL A 42 7.91 8.11 -4.24
CA VAL A 42 9.02 7.68 -5.09
C VAL A 42 10.08 6.94 -4.28
N LEU A 43 10.51 7.49 -3.14
CA LEU A 43 11.50 6.85 -2.28
C LEU A 43 11.03 5.48 -1.79
N THR A 44 9.77 5.37 -1.41
CA THR A 44 9.18 4.10 -0.95
C THR A 44 9.15 3.09 -2.09
N LEU A 45 8.71 3.48 -3.29
CA LEU A 45 8.70 2.61 -4.45
C LEU A 45 10.09 2.16 -4.85
N GLU A 46 11.08 3.04 -4.86
CA GLU A 46 12.45 2.68 -5.18
C GLU A 46 12.99 1.63 -4.21
N ARG A 47 12.74 1.81 -2.91
CA ARG A 47 13.17 0.88 -1.88
C ARG A 47 12.55 -0.51 -2.08
N ILE A 48 11.25 -0.56 -2.34
CA ILE A 48 10.52 -1.81 -2.50
C ILE A 48 10.90 -2.51 -3.79
N CYS A 49 10.95 -1.77 -4.88
CA CYS A 49 11.17 -2.35 -6.20
C CYS A 49 12.60 -2.83 -6.43
N LYS A 50 13.55 -2.47 -5.57
CA LYS A 50 14.88 -3.10 -5.56
C LYS A 50 14.79 -4.59 -5.27
N THR A 51 13.82 -5.00 -4.45
CA THR A 51 13.63 -6.40 -4.06
C THR A 51 12.64 -7.13 -4.95
N VAL A 52 11.49 -6.52 -5.23
CA VAL A 52 10.40 -7.19 -5.93
C VAL A 52 10.32 -6.84 -7.42
N GLY A 53 11.12 -5.89 -7.89
CA GLY A 53 11.08 -5.40 -9.27
C GLY A 53 9.96 -4.39 -9.51
N TYR A 54 10.01 -3.73 -10.68
CA TYR A 54 9.00 -2.77 -11.06
C TYR A 54 7.86 -3.46 -11.82
N PRO A 55 6.59 -3.16 -11.48
CA PRO A 55 5.46 -3.67 -12.24
C PRO A 55 5.35 -2.91 -13.57
N ARG A 56 4.56 -3.45 -14.50
CA ARG A 56 4.25 -2.76 -15.75
C ARG A 56 3.29 -1.59 -15.54
N THR A 57 2.36 -1.75 -14.61
CA THR A 57 1.31 -0.77 -14.34
C THR A 57 1.11 -0.64 -12.85
N ILE A 58 0.96 0.59 -12.39
CA ILE A 58 0.55 0.89 -11.01
C ILE A 58 -0.77 1.64 -11.07
N ARG A 59 -1.79 1.09 -10.41
CA ARG A 59 -3.08 1.75 -10.30
C ARG A 59 -3.08 2.66 -9.07
N VAL A 60 -3.46 3.90 -9.27
CA VAL A 60 -3.49 4.94 -8.25
C VAL A 60 -4.78 5.76 -8.35
N ASP A 61 -5.16 6.43 -7.27
CA ASP A 61 -6.22 7.43 -7.35
C ASP A 61 -5.66 8.77 -7.83
N GLN A 62 -6.52 9.79 -7.89
CA GLN A 62 -6.12 11.13 -8.33
C GLN A 62 -5.69 12.03 -7.18
N GLY A 63 -5.21 11.46 -6.09
CA GLY A 63 -4.65 12.23 -4.98
C GLY A 63 -3.40 13.00 -5.38
N SER A 64 -3.17 14.15 -4.75
CA SER A 64 -2.06 15.04 -5.10
C SER A 64 -0.68 14.38 -4.98
N GLU A 65 -0.53 13.40 -4.10
CA GLU A 65 0.72 12.67 -3.88
C GLU A 65 1.04 11.74 -5.05
N PHE A 66 0.02 11.31 -5.80
CA PHE A 66 0.17 10.45 -6.97
C PHE A 66 0.20 11.26 -8.26
N ILE A 67 -0.36 12.46 -8.25
CA ILE A 67 -0.29 13.41 -9.37
C ILE A 67 0.91 14.31 -9.07
N SER A 68 2.11 13.78 -9.26
CA SER A 68 3.34 14.50 -8.97
C SER A 68 4.35 14.33 -10.08
N ARG A 69 5.18 15.35 -10.27
CA ARG A 69 6.26 15.31 -11.25
C ARG A 69 7.27 14.21 -10.92
N ASP A 70 7.58 14.03 -9.64
CA ASP A 70 8.55 13.03 -9.20
C ASP A 70 8.10 11.62 -9.55
N LEU A 71 6.81 11.31 -9.32
CA LEU A 71 6.26 10.00 -9.65
C LEU A 71 6.18 9.79 -11.17
N ASP A 72 5.83 10.83 -11.93
CA ASP A 72 5.78 10.75 -13.39
C ASP A 72 7.17 10.46 -13.97
N ILE A 73 8.20 11.10 -13.44
CA ILE A 73 9.59 10.88 -13.87
C ILE A 73 10.02 9.45 -13.56
N LEU A 74 9.74 8.96 -12.36
CA LEU A 74 10.07 7.59 -11.97
C LEU A 74 9.39 6.58 -12.90
N ALA A 75 8.10 6.77 -13.14
CA ALA A 75 7.32 5.89 -14.01
C ALA A 75 7.91 5.85 -15.43
N TYR A 76 8.25 7.02 -15.97
CA TYR A 76 8.86 7.11 -17.30
C TYR A 76 10.21 6.38 -17.34
N GLN A 77 11.07 6.60 -16.35
CA GLN A 77 12.41 6.00 -16.30
C GLN A 77 12.36 4.48 -16.15
N LYS A 78 11.36 3.95 -15.45
CA LYS A 78 11.25 2.52 -15.16
C LYS A 78 10.28 1.78 -16.08
N GLY A 79 9.71 2.48 -17.06
CA GLY A 79 8.75 1.87 -17.97
C GLY A 79 7.45 1.45 -17.32
N VAL A 80 7.01 2.18 -16.30
CA VAL A 80 5.77 1.91 -15.56
C VAL A 80 4.67 2.83 -16.09
N VAL A 81 3.49 2.27 -16.31
CA VAL A 81 2.29 3.03 -16.64
C VAL A 81 1.54 3.36 -15.36
N LEU A 82 1.27 4.62 -15.12
CA LEU A 82 0.39 5.04 -14.02
C LEU A 82 -1.04 5.02 -14.53
N ASP A 83 -1.85 4.14 -13.95
CA ASP A 83 -3.26 3.98 -14.31
C ASP A 83 -4.12 4.66 -13.25
N PHE A 84 -4.61 5.86 -13.56
CA PHE A 84 -5.42 6.63 -12.62
C PHE A 84 -6.85 6.14 -12.62
N SER A 85 -7.40 5.88 -11.42
CA SER A 85 -8.79 5.48 -11.28
C SER A 85 -9.71 6.60 -11.73
N ARG A 86 -10.80 6.20 -12.40
CA ARG A 86 -11.78 7.14 -12.93
C ARG A 86 -12.75 7.57 -11.84
N PRO A 87 -13.06 8.87 -11.73
CA PRO A 87 -14.08 9.33 -10.79
C PRO A 87 -15.42 8.62 -11.03
N GLY A 88 -16.07 8.19 -9.95
CA GLY A 88 -17.36 7.52 -10.03
C GLY A 88 -17.33 6.08 -10.55
N LYS A 89 -16.16 5.47 -10.64
CA LYS A 89 -15.97 4.06 -11.05
C LYS A 89 -15.38 3.25 -9.90
N PRO A 90 -16.20 2.80 -8.94
CA PRO A 90 -15.71 2.13 -7.73
C PRO A 90 -14.94 0.85 -7.99
N THR A 91 -15.25 0.14 -9.09
CA THR A 91 -14.55 -1.09 -9.44
C THR A 91 -13.08 -0.88 -9.83
N ASP A 92 -12.69 0.34 -10.21
CA ASP A 92 -11.32 0.64 -10.61
C ASP A 92 -10.32 0.42 -9.47
N ASN A 93 -10.75 0.55 -8.20
CA ASN A 93 -9.91 0.41 -7.01
C ASN A 93 -10.36 -0.72 -6.08
N SER A 94 -11.18 -1.66 -6.54
CA SER A 94 -11.76 -2.68 -5.68
C SER A 94 -10.75 -3.55 -4.95
N PHE A 95 -9.62 -3.86 -5.57
CA PHE A 95 -8.59 -4.69 -4.95
C PHE A 95 -7.90 -3.99 -3.78
N ILE A 96 -7.52 -2.73 -3.97
CA ILE A 96 -6.87 -1.97 -2.89
C ILE A 96 -7.86 -1.62 -1.79
N GLU A 97 -9.11 -1.36 -2.11
CA GLU A 97 -10.16 -1.12 -1.12
C GLU A 97 -10.40 -2.35 -0.25
N SER A 98 -10.44 -3.55 -0.86
CA SER A 98 -10.56 -4.81 -0.13
C SER A 98 -9.36 -5.04 0.79
N PHE A 99 -8.15 -4.79 0.31
CA PHE A 99 -6.95 -4.88 1.12
C PHE A 99 -6.99 -3.89 2.29
N ASN A 100 -7.33 -2.63 2.02
CA ASN A 100 -7.42 -1.60 3.05
C ASN A 100 -8.48 -1.94 4.10
N GLY A 101 -9.59 -2.56 3.71
CA GLY A 101 -10.63 -3.03 4.63
C GLY A 101 -10.09 -4.07 5.60
N LYS A 102 -9.33 -5.04 5.12
CA LYS A 102 -8.69 -6.06 5.96
C LYS A 102 -7.63 -5.45 6.86
N PHE A 103 -6.81 -4.56 6.32
CA PHE A 103 -5.78 -3.86 7.08
C PHE A 103 -6.40 -3.07 8.23
N ARG A 104 -7.47 -2.32 7.96
CA ARG A 104 -8.16 -1.54 8.99
C ARG A 104 -8.77 -2.45 10.06
N SER A 105 -9.51 -3.46 9.67
CA SER A 105 -10.22 -4.31 10.64
C SER A 105 -9.30 -5.23 11.43
N LYS A 106 -8.19 -5.71 10.84
CA LYS A 106 -7.32 -6.72 11.45
C LYS A 106 -6.03 -6.16 12.01
N CYS A 107 -5.66 -4.93 11.67
CA CYS A 107 -4.46 -4.29 12.20
C CYS A 107 -4.77 -2.97 12.90
N LEU A 108 -5.29 -1.98 12.18
CA LEU A 108 -5.47 -0.65 12.75
C LEU A 108 -6.44 -0.62 13.93
N ASN A 109 -7.58 -1.31 13.81
CA ASN A 109 -8.60 -1.32 14.85
C ASN A 109 -8.26 -2.21 16.06
N THR A 110 -7.20 -3.00 15.95
CA THR A 110 -6.80 -3.94 17.04
C THR A 110 -5.62 -3.45 17.86
N HIS A 111 -5.01 -2.32 17.48
CA HIS A 111 -3.79 -1.82 18.13
C HIS A 111 -3.90 -0.35 18.52
N TRP A 112 -3.22 0.00 19.61
CA TRP A 112 -2.82 1.35 19.93
C TRP A 112 -1.37 1.54 19.55
N PHE A 113 -1.10 2.51 18.68
CA PHE A 113 0.28 2.79 18.23
C PHE A 113 0.88 3.86 19.14
N LEU A 114 1.96 3.51 19.84
CA LEU A 114 2.58 4.40 20.82
C LEU A 114 3.54 5.40 20.17
N SER A 115 4.13 5.01 19.03
CA SER A 115 5.06 5.83 18.26
C SER A 115 4.97 5.42 16.79
N LEU A 116 5.64 6.20 15.93
CA LEU A 116 5.73 5.83 14.51
C LEU A 116 6.48 4.52 14.32
N ASP A 117 7.55 4.29 15.07
CA ASP A 117 8.31 3.03 15.01
C ASP A 117 7.48 1.85 15.48
N ASP A 118 6.68 2.03 16.54
CA ASP A 118 5.75 1.00 17.01
C ASP A 118 4.69 0.68 15.95
N ALA A 119 4.12 1.72 15.31
CA ALA A 119 3.18 1.53 14.22
C ALA A 119 3.83 0.77 13.05
N ARG A 120 5.03 1.16 12.68
CA ARG A 120 5.78 0.52 11.58
C ARG A 120 6.01 -0.96 11.86
N GLN A 121 6.40 -1.30 13.08
CA GLN A 121 6.64 -2.69 13.45
C GLN A 121 5.37 -3.54 13.42
N LYS A 122 4.29 -3.05 14.01
CA LYS A 122 3.01 -3.76 14.05
C LYS A 122 2.41 -3.93 12.66
N MET A 123 2.50 -2.92 11.81
CA MET A 123 2.02 -2.98 10.44
C MET A 123 2.87 -3.93 9.60
N GLU A 124 4.19 -3.96 9.78
CA GLU A 124 5.07 -4.89 9.08
C GLU A 124 4.78 -6.34 9.50
N ASP A 125 4.56 -6.60 10.78
CA ASP A 125 4.19 -7.92 11.26
C ASP A 125 2.86 -8.37 10.65
N TRP A 126 1.88 -7.48 10.57
CA TRP A 126 0.60 -7.76 9.93
C TRP A 126 0.77 -8.05 8.43
N ARG A 127 1.58 -7.25 7.73
CA ARG A 127 1.85 -7.44 6.30
C ARG A 127 2.47 -8.81 6.02
N ARG A 128 3.45 -9.21 6.83
CA ARG A 128 4.07 -10.53 6.71
C ARG A 128 3.06 -11.64 6.93
N ASP A 129 2.24 -11.53 7.98
CA ASP A 129 1.17 -12.49 8.24
C ASP A 129 0.18 -12.56 7.07
N TYR A 130 -0.23 -11.42 6.55
CA TYR A 130 -1.12 -11.35 5.39
C TYR A 130 -0.53 -12.10 4.19
N ASN A 131 0.75 -11.89 3.91
CA ASN A 131 1.41 -12.50 2.74
C ASN A 131 1.69 -14.00 2.92
N GLU A 132 2.03 -14.43 4.13
CA GLU A 132 2.57 -15.76 4.38
C GLU A 132 1.55 -16.75 4.90
N VAL A 133 0.55 -16.29 5.62
CA VAL A 133 -0.34 -17.16 6.40
C VAL A 133 -1.78 -17.12 5.88
N ARG A 134 -2.30 -15.96 5.52
CA ARG A 134 -3.71 -15.78 5.20
C ARG A 134 -4.05 -16.28 3.80
N PRO A 135 -4.99 -17.22 3.63
CA PRO A 135 -5.45 -17.65 2.31
C PRO A 135 -6.39 -16.61 1.69
N HIS A 136 -6.39 -16.58 0.36
CA HIS A 136 -7.27 -15.69 -0.41
C HIS A 136 -8.06 -16.50 -1.43
N SER A 137 -9.38 -16.30 -1.47
CA SER A 137 -10.27 -17.03 -2.40
C SER A 137 -9.94 -16.73 -3.87
N ALA A 138 -9.46 -15.52 -4.17
CA ALA A 138 -9.09 -15.13 -5.53
C ALA A 138 -7.92 -15.94 -6.11
N ILE A 139 -7.12 -16.59 -5.25
CA ILE A 139 -5.97 -17.43 -5.66
C ILE A 139 -6.12 -18.86 -5.13
N GLY A 140 -7.37 -19.35 -5.02
CA GLY A 140 -7.66 -20.72 -4.63
C GLY A 140 -7.38 -21.01 -3.16
N ASN A 141 -7.57 -20.03 -2.29
CA ASN A 141 -7.31 -20.10 -0.85
C ASN A 141 -5.85 -20.38 -0.50
N LYS A 142 -4.93 -20.06 -1.39
CA LYS A 142 -3.49 -20.10 -1.09
C LYS A 142 -3.06 -18.76 -0.50
N ALA A 143 -2.05 -18.79 0.36
CA ALA A 143 -1.40 -17.56 0.81
C ALA A 143 -0.68 -16.89 -0.37
N PRO A 144 -0.63 -15.54 -0.44
CA PRO A 144 0.00 -14.83 -1.57
C PRO A 144 1.42 -15.29 -1.87
N ILE A 145 2.21 -15.56 -0.85
CA ILE A 145 3.62 -15.95 -1.02
C ILE A 145 3.78 -17.38 -1.57
N SER A 146 2.74 -18.21 -1.53
CA SER A 146 2.83 -19.58 -2.02
C SER A 146 2.65 -19.69 -3.55
N LEU A 147 2.33 -18.60 -4.20
CA LEU A 147 2.26 -18.54 -5.65
C LEU A 147 3.64 -18.37 -6.24
#